data_ad9b83bab3afac3a06e649f33dfed1c8
#
_entry.id   ad9b83bab3afac3a06e649f33dfed1c8
#
_cell.length_a   1.000
_cell.length_b   1.000
_cell.length_c   1.000
_cell.angle_alpha   90.00
_cell.angle_beta   90.00
_cell.angle_gamma   90.00
#
_symmetry.space_group_name_H-M   'P 1'
#
loop_
_entity.id
_entity.type
_entity.pdbx_description
1 polymer ?
#
loop_
_entity_poly.entity_id
_entity_poly.type
_entity_poly.pdbx_seq_one_letter_code
_entity_poly.pdbx_strand_id
1 'polypeptide(L)'
;IFEPDLQMQKAAATLAPEAVFCNSLEALLRRTDLDCLVIVSPNHVHLDQLEQIAKFPARPVLVEKPLFTNPEDLTRIERFRAQYNAPVWVAMEYRYMPPVSALRERLAAATGGIKMLSIREHRFPFLHKVGDWNRFNAKSGGTFVEKCCHFFDLMRLLIGADPVQVMASGGQAFNHLDETYQGEVPDIWDHGYVIVDFANGARAMLE
;
A
#
# COMPACT_ATOMS: atom_id res chain seq x y z
N ILE A 1 5.11 12.87 -16.61
CA ILE A 1 4.58 12.98 -15.23
C ILE A 1 3.22 13.68 -15.30
N PHE A 2 2.26 13.23 -14.50
CA PHE A 2 1.06 13.99 -14.16
C PHE A 2 1.04 14.19 -12.64
N GLU A 3 1.03 15.43 -12.20
CA GLU A 3 0.98 15.85 -10.79
C GLU A 3 0.04 17.05 -10.68
N PRO A 4 -1.10 16.92 -9.98
CA PRO A 4 -2.09 17.99 -9.89
C PRO A 4 -1.69 19.09 -8.90
N ASP A 5 -0.84 18.79 -7.91
CA ASP A 5 -0.35 19.79 -6.96
C ASP A 5 0.79 20.61 -7.57
N LEU A 6 0.60 21.91 -7.71
CA LEU A 6 1.58 22.80 -8.34
C LEU A 6 2.91 22.89 -7.59
N GLN A 7 2.89 22.74 -6.27
CA GLN A 7 4.11 22.76 -5.46
C GLN A 7 4.92 21.47 -5.68
N MET A 8 4.23 20.34 -5.67
CA MET A 8 4.83 19.02 -5.93
C MET A 8 5.31 18.93 -7.38
N GLN A 9 4.56 19.50 -8.33
CA GLN A 9 4.99 19.57 -9.74
C GLN A 9 6.31 20.35 -9.90
N LYS A 10 6.46 21.48 -9.21
CA LYS A 10 7.72 22.26 -9.22
C LYS A 10 8.88 21.49 -8.59
N ALA A 11 8.62 20.80 -7.47
CA ALA A 11 9.62 19.94 -6.83
C ALA A 11 10.04 18.78 -7.75
N ALA A 12 9.09 18.11 -8.39
CA ALA A 12 9.36 17.06 -9.36
C ALA A 12 10.15 17.56 -10.57
N ALA A 13 9.84 18.73 -11.09
CA ALA A 13 10.58 19.35 -12.19
C ALA A 13 12.04 19.69 -11.83
N THR A 14 12.30 20.02 -10.57
CA THR A 14 13.66 20.24 -10.07
C THR A 14 14.46 18.94 -10.00
N LEU A 15 13.81 17.84 -9.58
CA LEU A 15 14.46 16.53 -9.44
C LEU A 15 14.61 15.79 -10.78
N ALA A 16 13.70 16.04 -11.71
CA ALA A 16 13.68 15.41 -13.03
C ALA A 16 13.47 16.46 -14.13
N PRO A 17 14.46 17.30 -14.42
CA PRO A 17 14.32 18.42 -15.36
C PRO A 17 14.00 17.99 -16.80
N GLU A 18 14.37 16.78 -17.18
CA GLU A 18 14.08 16.21 -18.51
C GLU A 18 12.68 15.57 -18.62
N ALA A 19 11.91 15.53 -17.51
CA ALA A 19 10.60 14.89 -17.52
C ALA A 19 9.56 15.75 -18.26
N VAL A 20 8.73 15.10 -19.06
CA VAL A 20 7.59 15.73 -19.72
C VAL A 20 6.40 15.74 -18.75
N PHE A 21 5.85 16.91 -18.46
CA PHE A 21 4.66 17.06 -17.64
C PHE A 21 3.40 17.14 -18.51
N CYS A 22 2.41 16.31 -18.15
CA CYS A 22 1.09 16.29 -18.78
C CYS A 22 0.10 17.11 -17.96
N ASN A 23 -0.83 17.78 -18.63
CA ASN A 23 -1.83 18.64 -17.98
C ASN A 23 -2.98 17.84 -17.35
N SER A 24 -3.11 16.55 -17.67
CA SER A 24 -4.12 15.66 -17.10
C SER A 24 -3.65 14.21 -17.14
N LEU A 25 -4.26 13.37 -16.30
CA LEU A 25 -4.05 11.92 -16.34
C LEU A 25 -4.42 11.35 -17.72
N GLU A 26 -5.52 11.81 -18.30
CA GLU A 26 -5.92 11.37 -19.64
C GLU A 26 -4.86 11.72 -20.70
N ALA A 27 -4.29 12.91 -20.67
CA ALA A 27 -3.23 13.30 -21.58
C ALA A 27 -1.99 12.41 -21.42
N LEU A 28 -1.64 12.02 -20.21
CA LEU A 28 -0.58 11.06 -19.94
C LEU A 28 -0.92 9.67 -20.50
N LEU A 29 -2.14 9.18 -20.28
CA LEU A 29 -2.57 7.84 -20.71
C LEU A 29 -2.67 7.70 -22.25
N ARG A 30 -2.92 8.81 -22.96
CA ARG A 30 -2.93 8.85 -24.45
C ARG A 30 -1.55 8.78 -25.08
N ARG A 31 -0.48 8.94 -24.33
CA ARG A 31 0.89 8.82 -24.87
C ARG A 31 1.16 7.38 -25.31
N THR A 32 1.80 7.23 -26.45
CA THR A 32 2.13 5.92 -27.04
C THR A 32 3.58 5.50 -26.83
N ASP A 33 4.38 6.40 -26.29
CA ASP A 33 5.82 6.24 -26.04
C ASP A 33 6.14 5.79 -24.59
N LEU A 34 5.13 5.33 -23.85
CA LEU A 34 5.29 4.85 -22.48
C LEU A 34 5.25 3.32 -22.46
N ASP A 35 6.27 2.68 -21.91
CA ASP A 35 6.37 1.23 -21.74
C ASP A 35 5.63 0.73 -20.49
N CYS A 36 5.57 1.55 -19.43
CA CYS A 36 4.90 1.23 -18.18
C CYS A 36 4.32 2.50 -17.51
N LEU A 37 3.46 2.28 -16.54
CA LEU A 37 2.87 3.34 -15.71
C LEU A 37 3.26 3.12 -14.25
N VAL A 38 3.50 4.22 -13.51
CA VAL A 38 3.80 4.17 -12.07
C VAL A 38 2.82 5.07 -11.34
N ILE A 39 2.10 4.51 -10.38
CA ILE A 39 1.16 5.24 -9.51
C ILE A 39 1.82 5.42 -8.15
N VAL A 40 2.07 6.68 -7.77
CA VAL A 40 2.66 7.10 -6.48
C VAL A 40 1.81 8.18 -5.80
N SER A 41 0.55 8.24 -6.13
CA SER A 41 -0.44 9.17 -5.61
C SER A 41 -0.90 8.80 -4.19
N PRO A 42 -1.75 9.60 -3.53
CA PRO A 42 -2.38 9.23 -2.27
C PRO A 42 -3.20 7.93 -2.36
N ASN A 43 -3.22 7.14 -1.28
CA ASN A 43 -3.80 5.80 -1.24
C ASN A 43 -5.23 5.71 -1.79
N HIS A 44 -6.09 6.65 -1.42
CA HIS A 44 -7.51 6.62 -1.76
C HIS A 44 -7.83 6.83 -3.25
N VAL A 45 -6.85 7.26 -4.04
CA VAL A 45 -7.06 7.47 -5.50
C VAL A 45 -6.45 6.36 -6.36
N HIS A 46 -5.74 5.40 -5.78
CA HIS A 46 -5.09 4.32 -6.54
C HIS A 46 -6.07 3.53 -7.39
N LEU A 47 -7.17 3.08 -6.78
CA LEU A 47 -8.17 2.27 -7.49
C LEU A 47 -8.85 3.06 -8.61
N ASP A 48 -9.22 4.32 -8.35
CA ASP A 48 -9.82 5.18 -9.36
C ASP A 48 -8.89 5.39 -10.56
N GLN A 49 -7.59 5.55 -10.29
CA GLN A 49 -6.58 5.67 -11.33
C GLN A 49 -6.39 4.37 -12.12
N LEU A 50 -6.40 3.22 -11.46
CA LEU A 50 -6.35 1.92 -12.12
C LEU A 50 -7.57 1.71 -13.05
N GLU A 51 -8.77 2.06 -12.59
CA GLU A 51 -9.98 1.99 -13.41
C GLU A 51 -9.94 2.96 -14.60
N GLN A 52 -9.30 4.12 -14.44
CA GLN A 52 -9.07 5.02 -15.57
C GLN A 52 -8.04 4.45 -16.55
N ILE A 53 -6.94 3.90 -16.07
CA ILE A 53 -5.92 3.24 -16.89
C ILE A 53 -6.53 2.11 -17.73
N ALA A 54 -7.45 1.34 -17.16
CA ALA A 54 -8.12 0.24 -17.85
C ALA A 54 -8.94 0.65 -19.09
N LYS A 55 -9.24 1.94 -19.25
CA LYS A 55 -9.95 2.48 -20.43
C LYS A 55 -9.02 2.74 -21.63
N PHE A 56 -7.71 2.57 -21.46
CA PHE A 56 -6.68 2.79 -22.46
C PHE A 56 -5.95 1.48 -22.81
N PRO A 57 -5.11 1.46 -23.85
CA PRO A 57 -4.30 0.28 -24.16
C PRO A 57 -3.50 -0.21 -22.94
N ALA A 58 -3.65 -1.48 -22.60
CA ALA A 58 -3.06 -2.06 -21.41
C ALA A 58 -1.54 -2.00 -21.45
N ARG A 59 -0.93 -1.55 -20.34
CA ARG A 59 0.52 -1.47 -20.10
C ARG A 59 0.83 -2.00 -18.71
N PRO A 60 2.04 -2.49 -18.46
CA PRO A 60 2.49 -2.80 -17.11
C PRO A 60 2.30 -1.60 -16.16
N VAL A 61 1.78 -1.87 -14.96
CA VAL A 61 1.57 -0.84 -13.92
C VAL A 61 2.31 -1.24 -12.65
N LEU A 62 3.12 -0.34 -12.12
CA LEU A 62 3.58 -0.37 -10.74
C LEU A 62 2.70 0.59 -9.94
N VAL A 63 2.05 0.10 -8.89
CA VAL A 63 1.23 0.92 -8.01
C VAL A 63 1.73 0.85 -6.58
N GLU A 64 1.84 2.02 -5.93
CA GLU A 64 2.17 2.08 -4.52
C GLU A 64 1.14 1.33 -3.66
N LYS A 65 1.60 0.91 -2.52
CA LYS A 65 0.76 0.27 -1.50
C LYS A 65 0.01 1.34 -0.66
N PRO A 66 -1.12 1.02 -0.10
CA PRO A 66 -1.97 -0.14 -0.36
C PRO A 66 -2.67 -0.01 -1.72
N LEU A 67 -3.07 -1.12 -2.30
CA LEU A 67 -3.77 -1.11 -3.59
C LEU A 67 -5.12 -0.39 -3.51
N PHE A 68 -5.80 -0.50 -2.38
CA PHE A 68 -7.05 0.18 -2.04
C PHE A 68 -7.15 0.36 -0.52
N THR A 69 -8.02 1.24 -0.06
CA THR A 69 -8.11 1.63 1.36
C THR A 69 -9.39 1.15 2.04
N ASN A 70 -10.43 0.84 1.27
CA ASN A 70 -11.73 0.47 1.79
C ASN A 70 -12.07 -0.99 1.43
N PRO A 71 -12.47 -1.85 2.38
CA PRO A 71 -12.91 -3.22 2.10
C PRO A 71 -14.06 -3.31 1.08
N GLU A 72 -14.91 -2.29 1.00
CA GLU A 72 -16.01 -2.22 0.02
C GLU A 72 -15.51 -2.16 -1.44
N ASP A 73 -14.27 -1.75 -1.66
CA ASP A 73 -13.65 -1.70 -2.98
C ASP A 73 -13.21 -3.06 -3.52
N LEU A 74 -13.32 -4.14 -2.74
CA LEU A 74 -12.88 -5.47 -3.17
C LEU A 74 -13.52 -5.90 -4.50
N THR A 75 -14.82 -5.71 -4.64
CA THR A 75 -15.53 -6.05 -5.89
C THR A 75 -15.02 -5.24 -7.10
N ARG A 76 -14.63 -3.99 -6.89
CA ARG A 76 -14.03 -3.14 -7.95
C ARG A 76 -12.66 -3.68 -8.36
N ILE A 77 -11.83 -4.05 -7.40
CA ILE A 77 -10.51 -4.66 -7.64
C ILE A 77 -10.63 -5.99 -8.39
N GLU A 78 -11.56 -6.84 -8.00
CA GLU A 78 -11.81 -8.12 -8.69
C GLU A 78 -12.24 -7.90 -10.14
N ARG A 79 -13.12 -6.94 -10.39
CA ARG A 79 -13.53 -6.55 -11.73
C ARG A 79 -12.36 -6.02 -12.56
N PHE A 80 -11.59 -5.10 -11.99
CA PHE A 80 -10.38 -4.58 -12.63
C PHE A 80 -9.41 -5.72 -12.99
N ARG A 81 -9.12 -6.61 -12.04
CA ARG A 81 -8.23 -7.76 -12.25
C ARG A 81 -8.72 -8.69 -13.35
N ALA A 82 -10.03 -8.90 -13.45
CA ALA A 82 -10.62 -9.77 -14.48
C ALA A 82 -10.54 -9.18 -15.89
N GLN A 83 -10.43 -7.86 -16.02
CA GLN A 83 -10.50 -7.14 -17.31
C GLN A 83 -9.13 -6.63 -17.78
N TYR A 84 -8.19 -6.39 -16.87
CA TYR A 84 -6.91 -5.78 -17.20
C TYR A 84 -5.87 -6.82 -17.61
N ASN A 85 -5.42 -6.74 -18.87
CA ASN A 85 -4.59 -7.78 -19.50
C ASN A 85 -3.08 -7.52 -19.47
N ALA A 86 -2.60 -6.59 -18.64
CA ALA A 86 -1.17 -6.35 -18.43
C ALA A 86 -0.78 -6.58 -16.96
N PRO A 87 0.49 -6.82 -16.66
CA PRO A 87 0.95 -6.98 -15.28
C PRO A 87 0.66 -5.75 -14.42
N VAL A 88 0.13 -5.97 -13.21
CA VAL A 88 0.01 -4.95 -12.18
C VAL A 88 0.81 -5.40 -10.98
N TRP A 89 1.78 -4.60 -10.57
CA TRP A 89 2.64 -4.85 -9.44
C TRP A 89 2.35 -3.88 -8.31
N VAL A 90 1.98 -4.40 -7.16
CA VAL A 90 1.83 -3.59 -5.94
C VAL A 90 3.18 -3.48 -5.25
N ALA A 91 3.59 -2.27 -4.88
CA ALA A 91 4.91 -1.96 -4.33
C ALA A 91 5.09 -2.46 -2.88
N MET A 92 5.04 -3.78 -2.69
CA MET A 92 5.36 -4.45 -1.43
C MET A 92 6.88 -4.64 -1.29
N GLU A 93 7.60 -3.52 -1.16
CA GLU A 93 9.06 -3.47 -1.24
C GLU A 93 9.78 -4.28 -0.15
N TYR A 94 9.15 -4.55 1.00
CA TYR A 94 9.75 -5.34 2.07
C TYR A 94 10.12 -6.75 1.64
N ARG A 95 9.43 -7.31 0.64
CA ARG A 95 9.79 -8.60 0.03
C ARG A 95 11.21 -8.66 -0.50
N TYR A 96 11.74 -7.50 -0.92
CA TYR A 96 13.02 -7.37 -1.62
C TYR A 96 14.14 -6.83 -0.74
N MET A 97 13.84 -6.52 0.53
CA MET A 97 14.87 -6.13 1.49
C MET A 97 15.91 -7.24 1.65
N PRO A 98 17.22 -6.94 1.62
CA PRO A 98 18.26 -7.96 1.73
C PRO A 98 18.12 -8.90 2.93
N PRO A 99 17.75 -8.43 4.15
CA PRO A 99 17.52 -9.32 5.28
C PRO A 99 16.35 -10.30 5.06
N VAL A 100 15.26 -9.84 4.42
CA VAL A 100 14.09 -10.67 4.12
C VAL A 100 14.42 -11.71 3.06
N SER A 101 15.15 -11.34 2.02
CA SER A 101 15.63 -12.26 0.99
C SER A 101 16.54 -13.33 1.58
N ALA A 102 17.52 -12.96 2.40
CA ALA A 102 18.41 -13.89 3.10
C ALA A 102 17.67 -14.82 4.07
N LEU A 103 16.64 -14.30 4.76
CA LEU A 103 15.78 -15.13 5.62
C LEU A 103 15.04 -16.18 4.78
N ARG A 104 14.41 -15.78 3.68
CA ARG A 104 13.67 -16.70 2.79
C ARG A 104 14.53 -17.86 2.27
N GLU A 105 15.74 -17.57 1.82
CA GLU A 105 16.66 -18.58 1.31
C GLU A 105 17.04 -19.65 2.35
N ARG A 106 17.08 -19.27 3.62
CA ARG A 106 17.53 -20.16 4.71
C ARG A 106 16.39 -20.80 5.48
N LEU A 107 15.18 -20.25 5.38
CA LEU A 107 14.06 -20.57 6.25
C LEU A 107 13.73 -22.05 6.31
N ALA A 108 13.55 -22.68 5.17
CA ALA A 108 13.14 -24.10 5.08
C ALA A 108 14.20 -25.03 5.71
N ALA A 109 15.47 -24.80 5.43
CA ALA A 109 16.56 -25.60 5.96
C ALA A 109 16.78 -25.36 7.47
N ALA A 110 16.58 -24.13 7.93
CA ALA A 110 16.85 -23.78 9.34
C ALA A 110 15.69 -24.16 10.29
N THR A 111 14.45 -24.15 9.82
CA THR A 111 13.27 -24.29 10.69
C THR A 111 12.36 -25.46 10.33
N GLY A 112 12.54 -26.08 9.18
CA GLY A 112 11.59 -27.07 8.64
C GLY A 112 10.21 -26.49 8.29
N GLY A 113 10.11 -25.16 8.19
CA GLY A 113 8.89 -24.39 7.94
C GLY A 113 8.41 -23.64 9.18
N ILE A 114 7.71 -22.51 8.93
CA ILE A 114 7.20 -21.65 10.00
C ILE A 114 5.92 -22.24 10.58
N LYS A 115 5.87 -22.34 11.92
CA LYS A 115 4.65 -22.65 12.68
C LYS A 115 4.13 -21.43 13.44
N MET A 116 5.05 -20.59 13.90
CA MET A 116 4.73 -19.32 14.57
C MET A 116 5.62 -18.21 14.02
N LEU A 117 5.04 -17.03 13.78
CA LEU A 117 5.73 -15.84 13.33
C LEU A 117 5.25 -14.64 14.14
N SER A 118 6.16 -13.90 14.77
CA SER A 118 5.84 -12.63 15.41
C SER A 118 6.55 -11.50 14.69
N ILE A 119 5.81 -10.46 14.36
CA ILE A 119 6.33 -9.20 13.82
C ILE A 119 5.98 -8.10 14.81
N ARG A 120 6.97 -7.29 15.16
CA ARG A 120 6.78 -6.13 16.03
C ARG A 120 7.29 -4.89 15.31
N GLU A 121 6.46 -3.85 15.28
CA GLU A 121 6.80 -2.56 14.69
C GLU A 121 6.57 -1.46 15.70
N HIS A 122 7.64 -0.79 16.13
CA HIS A 122 7.56 0.43 16.91
C HIS A 122 8.18 1.57 16.12
N ARG A 123 7.43 2.63 15.92
CA ARG A 123 7.86 3.77 15.11
C ARG A 123 7.28 5.08 15.62
N PHE A 124 7.84 6.17 15.16
CA PHE A 124 7.29 7.51 15.37
C PHE A 124 5.97 7.70 14.58
N PRO A 125 5.14 8.67 14.99
CA PRO A 125 3.89 9.00 14.30
C PRO A 125 4.07 9.27 12.82
N PHE A 126 3.02 9.10 12.02
CA PHE A 126 3.06 9.39 10.60
C PHE A 126 3.42 10.84 10.33
N LEU A 127 4.38 11.06 9.46
CA LEU A 127 4.77 12.39 8.99
C LEU A 127 3.65 13.02 8.16
N HIS A 128 3.68 14.35 8.06
CA HIS A 128 2.77 15.09 7.21
C HIS A 128 2.89 14.65 5.74
N LYS A 129 1.74 14.60 5.08
CA LYS A 129 1.61 14.39 3.64
C LYS A 129 0.86 15.57 3.02
N VAL A 130 0.95 15.76 1.73
CA VAL A 130 0.19 16.80 1.02
C VAL A 130 -1.31 16.65 1.31
N GLY A 131 -1.92 17.70 1.91
CA GLY A 131 -3.32 17.69 2.30
C GLY A 131 -3.66 16.73 3.45
N ASP A 132 -2.66 16.27 4.20
CA ASP A 132 -2.78 15.46 5.43
C ASP A 132 -3.74 14.26 5.33
N TRP A 133 -3.85 13.69 4.12
CA TRP A 133 -4.76 12.59 3.82
C TRP A 133 -4.50 11.35 4.69
N ASN A 134 -3.27 11.16 5.17
CA ASN A 134 -2.87 10.03 6.00
C ASN A 134 -3.26 10.18 7.49
N ARG A 135 -4.02 11.20 7.84
CA ARG A 135 -4.62 11.40 9.17
C ARG A 135 -5.98 10.73 9.31
N PHE A 136 -6.59 10.30 8.19
CA PHE A 136 -7.96 9.81 8.17
C PHE A 136 -8.06 8.40 7.59
N ASN A 137 -8.77 7.51 8.31
CA ASN A 137 -9.02 6.13 7.88
C ASN A 137 -9.68 6.08 6.49
N ALA A 138 -10.63 6.96 6.22
CA ALA A 138 -11.33 7.00 4.92
C ALA A 138 -10.39 7.22 3.73
N LYS A 139 -9.24 7.89 3.94
CA LYS A 139 -8.27 8.19 2.87
C LYS A 139 -7.06 7.27 2.88
N SER A 140 -6.62 6.86 4.05
CA SER A 140 -5.40 6.04 4.20
C SER A 140 -5.67 4.56 4.35
N GLY A 141 -6.85 4.18 4.81
CA GLY A 141 -7.17 2.85 5.33
C GLY A 141 -6.71 2.65 6.78
N GLY A 142 -6.17 3.72 7.42
CA GLY A 142 -5.61 3.66 8.77
C GLY A 142 -4.26 2.94 8.85
N THR A 143 -3.70 2.91 10.04
CA THR A 143 -2.36 2.36 10.28
C THR A 143 -2.23 0.90 9.84
N PHE A 144 -3.25 0.07 10.09
CA PHE A 144 -3.20 -1.34 9.71
C PHE A 144 -3.22 -1.57 8.19
N VAL A 145 -3.77 -0.66 7.41
CA VAL A 145 -3.74 -0.74 5.95
C VAL A 145 -2.55 0.03 5.39
N GLU A 146 -2.37 1.29 5.78
CA GLU A 146 -1.30 2.16 5.25
C GLU A 146 0.09 1.60 5.52
N LYS A 147 0.36 1.15 6.74
CA LYS A 147 1.68 0.67 7.15
C LYS A 147 1.75 -0.86 7.21
N CYS A 148 0.77 -1.47 7.86
CA CYS A 148 0.88 -2.90 8.21
C CYS A 148 0.58 -3.83 7.03
N CYS A 149 0.10 -3.33 5.88
CA CYS A 149 0.01 -4.13 4.66
C CYS A 149 1.32 -4.82 4.30
N HIS A 150 2.47 -4.19 4.53
CA HIS A 150 3.78 -4.80 4.34
C HIS A 150 4.01 -6.03 5.23
N PHE A 151 3.57 -5.97 6.49
CA PHE A 151 3.76 -7.07 7.45
C PHE A 151 2.81 -8.23 7.15
N PHE A 152 1.55 -7.95 6.80
CA PHE A 152 0.63 -8.99 6.36
C PHE A 152 1.09 -9.66 5.06
N ASP A 153 1.68 -8.89 4.16
CA ASP A 153 2.31 -9.42 2.96
C ASP A 153 3.51 -10.31 3.29
N LEU A 154 4.38 -9.88 4.21
CA LEU A 154 5.50 -10.71 4.67
C LEU A 154 5.04 -11.98 5.38
N MET A 155 3.97 -11.94 6.18
CA MET A 155 3.41 -13.12 6.80
C MET A 155 3.01 -14.16 5.74
N ARG A 156 2.26 -13.75 4.71
CA ARG A 156 1.89 -14.64 3.60
C ARG A 156 3.11 -15.17 2.84
N LEU A 157 4.08 -14.29 2.58
CA LEU A 157 5.31 -14.65 1.87
C LEU A 157 6.15 -15.69 2.61
N LEU A 158 6.35 -15.52 3.92
CA LEU A 158 7.22 -16.35 4.74
C LEU A 158 6.55 -17.67 5.15
N ILE A 159 5.27 -17.63 5.46
CA ILE A 159 4.47 -18.82 5.86
C ILE A 159 4.09 -19.66 4.64
N GLY A 160 3.90 -19.03 3.47
CA GLY A 160 3.57 -19.73 2.23
C GLY A 160 2.15 -20.30 2.20
N ALA A 161 1.21 -19.69 2.91
CA ALA A 161 -0.20 -20.09 2.96
C ALA A 161 -1.11 -18.87 3.01
N ASP A 162 -2.40 -19.07 2.71
CA ASP A 162 -3.41 -18.01 2.83
C ASP A 162 -3.97 -17.89 4.25
N PRO A 163 -4.30 -16.69 4.72
CA PRO A 163 -4.96 -16.47 5.99
C PRO A 163 -6.39 -17.03 5.95
N VAL A 164 -6.83 -17.63 7.06
CA VAL A 164 -8.18 -18.22 7.20
C VAL A 164 -8.97 -17.57 8.35
N GLN A 165 -8.28 -16.95 9.32
CA GLN A 165 -8.90 -16.23 10.41
C GLN A 165 -8.03 -15.08 10.86
N VAL A 166 -8.67 -13.96 11.24
CA VAL A 166 -8.01 -12.79 11.80
C VAL A 166 -8.72 -12.36 13.07
N MET A 167 -7.96 -12.07 14.11
CA MET A 167 -8.40 -11.44 15.34
C MET A 167 -7.57 -10.18 15.55
N ALA A 168 -8.22 -9.06 15.84
CA ALA A 168 -7.55 -7.78 16.03
C ALA A 168 -8.14 -6.98 17.19
N SER A 169 -7.29 -6.25 17.88
CA SER A 169 -7.66 -5.27 18.89
C SER A 169 -6.69 -4.10 18.81
N GLY A 170 -7.21 -2.87 18.84
CA GLY A 170 -6.38 -1.68 18.75
C GLY A 170 -7.17 -0.41 18.99
N GLY A 171 -6.51 0.72 18.91
CA GLY A 171 -7.13 2.00 19.14
C GLY A 171 -6.19 3.17 18.84
N GLN A 172 -6.68 4.37 19.14
CA GLN A 172 -5.93 5.61 19.14
C GLN A 172 -5.87 6.15 20.57
N ALA A 173 -4.65 6.37 21.09
CA ALA A 173 -4.45 6.82 22.46
C ALA A 173 -3.52 8.03 22.61
N PHE A 174 -2.65 8.29 21.65
CA PHE A 174 -1.61 9.30 21.78
C PHE A 174 -1.42 10.14 20.51
N ASN A 175 -1.30 9.52 19.35
CA ASN A 175 -0.87 10.22 18.14
C ASN A 175 -1.99 11.06 17.54
N HIS A 176 -1.66 12.31 17.17
CA HIS A 176 -2.52 13.20 16.40
C HIS A 176 -3.84 13.60 17.08
N LEU A 177 -4.01 13.39 18.40
CA LEU A 177 -5.22 13.74 19.13
C LEU A 177 -5.42 15.25 19.32
N ASP A 178 -4.35 16.01 19.27
CA ASP A 178 -4.30 17.47 19.38
C ASP A 178 -4.30 18.19 18.02
N GLU A 179 -4.33 17.42 16.93
CA GLU A 179 -4.39 17.96 15.57
C GLU A 179 -5.85 18.17 15.12
N THR A 180 -6.08 19.15 14.26
CA THR A 180 -7.38 19.39 13.62
C THR A 180 -7.19 19.85 12.19
N TYR A 181 -7.91 19.23 11.26
CA TYR A 181 -7.86 19.53 9.83
C TYR A 181 -9.26 19.83 9.32
N GLN A 182 -9.50 21.10 8.94
CA GLN A 182 -10.83 21.58 8.48
C GLN A 182 -11.97 21.25 9.47
N GLY A 183 -11.67 21.25 10.77
CA GLY A 183 -12.64 20.94 11.83
C GLY A 183 -12.74 19.45 12.19
N GLU A 184 -12.03 18.57 11.51
CA GLU A 184 -11.99 17.13 11.80
C GLU A 184 -10.72 16.77 12.58
N VAL A 185 -10.86 15.89 13.56
CA VAL A 185 -9.75 15.30 14.31
C VAL A 185 -9.33 14.00 13.63
N PRO A 186 -8.03 13.72 13.52
CA PRO A 186 -7.53 12.44 13.01
C PRO A 186 -8.13 11.23 13.70
N ASP A 187 -8.43 10.18 12.92
CA ASP A 187 -9.11 8.98 13.41
C ASP A 187 -8.29 7.69 13.22
N ILE A 188 -6.99 7.82 12.88
CA ILE A 188 -6.11 6.67 12.67
C ILE A 188 -5.64 6.06 14.00
N TRP A 189 -5.64 4.75 14.08
CA TRP A 189 -5.13 4.04 15.24
C TRP A 189 -3.60 4.14 15.34
N ASP A 190 -3.09 4.15 16.55
CA ASP A 190 -1.67 4.28 16.85
C ASP A 190 -1.07 3.06 17.58
N HIS A 191 -1.91 2.09 17.97
CA HIS A 191 -1.48 0.84 18.58
C HIS A 191 -2.47 -0.29 18.31
N GLY A 192 -1.99 -1.53 18.36
CA GLY A 192 -2.86 -2.70 18.26
C GLY A 192 -2.12 -4.02 18.12
N TYR A 193 -2.87 -5.08 18.34
CA TYR A 193 -2.46 -6.46 18.14
C TYR A 193 -3.30 -7.13 17.07
N VAL A 194 -2.67 -7.89 16.20
CA VAL A 194 -3.36 -8.70 15.19
C VAL A 194 -2.82 -10.13 15.25
N ILE A 195 -3.71 -11.11 15.37
CA ILE A 195 -3.39 -12.53 15.25
C ILE A 195 -4.00 -13.05 13.95
N VAL A 196 -3.23 -13.80 13.19
CA VAL A 196 -3.63 -14.36 11.90
C VAL A 196 -3.39 -15.87 11.91
N ASP A 197 -4.43 -16.67 11.68
CA ASP A 197 -4.34 -18.11 11.45
C ASP A 197 -4.27 -18.39 9.95
N PHE A 198 -3.42 -19.34 9.56
CA PHE A 198 -3.16 -19.71 8.17
C PHE A 198 -3.66 -21.12 7.85
N ALA A 199 -4.01 -21.37 6.58
CA ALA A 199 -4.58 -22.62 6.11
C ALA A 199 -3.70 -23.86 6.38
N ASN A 200 -2.37 -23.69 6.50
CA ASN A 200 -1.42 -24.76 6.83
C ASN A 200 -1.22 -24.97 8.34
N GLY A 201 -2.04 -24.33 9.18
CA GLY A 201 -2.00 -24.41 10.65
C GLY A 201 -0.96 -23.50 11.31
N ALA A 202 -0.20 -22.73 10.55
CA ALA A 202 0.70 -21.72 11.12
C ALA A 202 -0.09 -20.53 11.70
N ARG A 203 0.52 -19.81 12.62
CA ARG A 203 -0.03 -18.60 13.24
C ARG A 203 0.98 -17.45 13.18
N ALA A 204 0.47 -16.25 12.92
CA ALA A 204 1.30 -15.04 13.01
C ALA A 204 0.65 -13.99 13.92
N MET A 205 1.50 -13.15 14.49
CA MET A 205 1.09 -12.02 15.31
C MET A 205 1.81 -10.76 14.82
N LEU A 206 1.08 -9.65 14.80
CA LEU A 206 1.61 -8.30 14.62
C LEU A 206 1.31 -7.47 15.88
N GLU A 207 2.34 -6.75 16.37
CA GLU A 207 2.27 -5.76 17.42
C GLU A 207 2.80 -4.43 16.93
#